data_aaa11bab2a0b345322e64986740cd428
#
_entry.id   aaa11bab2a0b345322e64986740cd428
#
_cell.length_a   1.000
_cell.length_b   1.000
_cell.length_c   1.000
_cell.angle_alpha   90.00
_cell.angle_beta   90.00
_cell.angle_gamma   90.00
#
_symmetry.space_group_name_H-M   'P 1'
#
loop_
_entity.id
_entity.type
_entity.pdbx_description
1 polymer ?
#
loop_
_entity_poly.entity_id
_entity_poly.type
_entity_poly.pdbx_seq_one_letter_code
_entity_poly.pdbx_strand_id
1 'polypeptide(L)'
;MPILAIDTATMVSSVAVADEKKLLAELTVQTRLTHSETLLPHIQQVLKMAGVAKNQLTAVAVSLGPGSFTGLRIGLGAAKAIAYGLNIPIIGVPTTEALAWHYPVPHIRVIPFIDAQKGNVYSAVYTWQGGEVKALSPVQVYTLDEALELCRQQDTTVMAVGDMVQKKLANRQDLPANLQIPPQHMVMPRAANVAMAGLSRLAQAKVDSVMNLEPIYIRRSEAEVLWEKRQAALKEAAGNSDEAEK
;
A
#
# COMPACT_ATOMS: atom_id res chain seq x y z
N MET A 1 -3.32 0.49 -23.67
CA MET A 1 -3.15 1.94 -23.41
C MET A 1 -2.28 2.11 -22.16
N PRO A 2 -1.20 2.95 -22.17
CA PRO A 2 -0.27 2.99 -21.04
C PRO A 2 -0.88 3.74 -19.84
N ILE A 3 -0.68 3.16 -18.65
CA ILE A 3 -0.98 3.82 -17.37
C ILE A 3 0.30 4.03 -16.58
N LEU A 4 0.33 5.06 -15.74
CA LEU A 4 1.36 5.29 -14.73
C LEU A 4 0.91 4.68 -13.41
N ALA A 5 1.77 3.94 -12.74
CA ALA A 5 1.50 3.40 -11.41
C ALA A 5 2.54 3.88 -10.39
N ILE A 6 2.09 4.16 -9.17
CA ILE A 6 2.92 4.72 -8.10
C ILE A 6 2.67 3.93 -6.81
N ASP A 7 3.74 3.48 -6.15
CA ASP A 7 3.70 2.95 -4.79
C ASP A 7 4.76 3.62 -3.91
N THR A 8 4.29 4.22 -2.83
CA THR A 8 5.11 4.86 -1.80
C THR A 8 4.62 4.51 -0.39
N ALA A 9 3.86 3.41 -0.28
CA ALA A 9 3.21 3.01 0.96
C ALA A 9 4.19 2.49 2.03
N THR A 10 5.43 2.15 1.66
CA THR A 10 6.48 1.67 2.56
C THR A 10 7.77 2.49 2.39
N MET A 11 8.90 1.97 2.86
CA MET A 11 10.23 2.56 2.59
C MET A 11 10.67 2.38 1.13
N VAL A 12 9.93 1.63 0.33
CA VAL A 12 10.19 1.45 -1.09
C VAL A 12 9.49 2.55 -1.88
N SER A 13 10.21 3.18 -2.80
CA SER A 13 9.66 4.03 -3.86
C SER A 13 9.59 3.21 -5.14
N SER A 14 8.40 2.95 -5.64
CA SER A 14 8.22 2.21 -6.88
C SER A 14 7.32 2.98 -7.84
N VAL A 15 7.74 3.05 -9.09
CA VAL A 15 7.01 3.68 -10.19
C VAL A 15 7.06 2.75 -11.40
N ALA A 16 5.93 2.57 -12.08
CA ALA A 16 5.85 1.74 -13.28
C ALA A 16 5.00 2.39 -14.37
N VAL A 17 5.30 2.05 -15.61
CA VAL A 17 4.44 2.29 -16.77
C VAL A 17 4.13 0.94 -17.40
N ALA A 18 2.85 0.63 -17.55
CA ALA A 18 2.37 -0.63 -18.10
C ALA A 18 1.15 -0.41 -19.01
N ASP A 19 0.90 -1.34 -19.90
CA ASP A 19 -0.34 -1.45 -20.66
C ASP A 19 -0.95 -2.86 -20.48
N GLU A 20 -2.06 -3.12 -21.17
CA GLU A 20 -2.79 -4.40 -21.08
C GLU A 20 -1.95 -5.61 -21.53
N LYS A 21 -0.84 -5.39 -22.24
CA LYS A 21 -0.03 -6.45 -22.85
C LYS A 21 1.27 -6.68 -22.08
N LYS A 22 1.85 -5.63 -21.48
CA LYS A 22 3.18 -5.72 -20.87
C LYS A 22 3.47 -4.61 -19.87
N LEU A 23 4.39 -4.91 -18.99
CA LEU A 23 5.14 -3.92 -18.22
C LEU A 23 6.15 -3.25 -19.16
N LEU A 24 6.03 -1.93 -19.37
CA LEU A 24 6.90 -1.16 -20.25
C LEU A 24 8.19 -0.76 -19.56
N ALA A 25 8.09 -0.27 -18.33
CA ALA A 25 9.22 0.03 -17.46
C ALA A 25 8.78 0.05 -16.00
N GLU A 26 9.72 -0.28 -15.12
CA GLU A 26 9.56 -0.14 -13.67
C GLU A 26 10.88 0.32 -13.05
N LEU A 27 10.78 1.20 -12.07
CA LEU A 27 11.88 1.58 -11.19
C LEU A 27 11.43 1.39 -9.75
N THR A 28 12.07 0.45 -9.06
CA THR A 28 11.80 0.15 -7.65
C THR A 28 13.08 0.37 -6.87
N VAL A 29 13.05 1.28 -5.89
CA VAL A 29 14.23 1.70 -5.15
C VAL A 29 13.91 1.72 -3.67
N GLN A 30 14.79 1.13 -2.86
CA GLN A 30 14.78 1.23 -1.42
C GLN A 30 16.03 1.99 -0.96
N THR A 31 15.87 3.27 -0.67
CA THR A 31 16.96 4.14 -0.24
C THR A 31 16.64 4.84 1.07
N ARG A 32 17.64 5.56 1.61
CA ARG A 32 17.45 6.44 2.77
C ARG A 32 16.89 7.82 2.39
N LEU A 33 16.80 8.12 1.09
CA LEU A 33 16.24 9.38 0.60
C LEU A 33 14.72 9.38 0.77
N THR A 34 14.16 10.56 1.00
CA THR A 34 12.72 10.69 1.19
C THR A 34 11.96 10.56 -0.12
N HIS A 35 10.72 10.08 -0.06
CA HIS A 35 9.86 9.99 -1.25
C HIS A 35 9.64 11.35 -1.90
N SER A 36 9.62 12.44 -1.13
CA SER A 36 9.46 13.81 -1.64
C SER A 36 10.60 14.25 -2.57
N GLU A 37 11.81 13.76 -2.34
CA GLU A 37 12.98 14.10 -3.16
C GLU A 37 13.08 13.23 -4.41
N THR A 38 12.64 11.97 -4.33
CA THR A 38 12.94 10.96 -5.35
C THR A 38 11.78 10.65 -6.29
N LEU A 39 10.52 10.84 -5.87
CA LEU A 39 9.36 10.34 -6.63
C LEU A 39 9.23 10.99 -8.01
N LEU A 40 9.29 12.31 -8.13
CA LEU A 40 9.16 13.00 -9.43
C LEU A 40 10.30 12.66 -10.39
N PRO A 41 11.58 12.66 -9.98
CA PRO A 41 12.69 12.13 -10.79
C PRO A 41 12.45 10.67 -11.25
N HIS A 42 11.97 9.79 -10.38
CA HIS A 42 11.67 8.41 -10.75
C HIS A 42 10.55 8.33 -11.81
N ILE A 43 9.48 9.12 -11.68
CA ILE A 43 8.40 9.19 -12.68
C ILE A 43 8.96 9.62 -14.03
N GLN A 44 9.78 10.68 -14.08
CA GLN A 44 10.41 11.16 -15.32
C GLN A 44 11.30 10.08 -15.95
N GLN A 45 12.10 9.40 -15.13
CA GLN A 45 13.00 8.36 -15.61
C GLN A 45 12.23 7.15 -16.17
N VAL A 46 11.19 6.69 -15.49
CA VAL A 46 10.38 5.55 -15.93
C VAL A 46 9.64 5.85 -17.22
N LEU A 47 9.06 7.05 -17.37
CA LEU A 47 8.44 7.49 -18.63
C LEU A 47 9.44 7.49 -19.79
N LYS A 48 10.65 8.01 -19.55
CA LYS A 48 11.74 8.01 -20.55
C LYS A 48 12.15 6.58 -20.93
N MET A 49 12.31 5.69 -19.95
CA MET A 49 12.67 4.28 -20.19
C MET A 49 11.57 3.53 -20.94
N ALA A 50 10.31 3.82 -20.63
CA ALA A 50 9.14 3.24 -21.31
C ALA A 50 8.95 3.78 -22.74
N GLY A 51 9.62 4.88 -23.14
CA GLY A 51 9.38 5.57 -24.40
C GLY A 51 7.97 6.19 -24.49
N VAL A 52 7.35 6.52 -23.34
CA VAL A 52 5.99 7.05 -23.25
C VAL A 52 6.02 8.53 -22.90
N ALA A 53 5.45 9.36 -23.73
CA ALA A 53 5.26 10.77 -23.42
C ALA A 53 4.11 10.93 -22.41
N LYS A 54 4.17 11.93 -21.51
CA LYS A 54 3.17 12.15 -20.46
C LYS A 54 1.73 12.27 -21.00
N ASN A 55 1.55 12.86 -22.17
CA ASN A 55 0.26 13.02 -22.83
C ASN A 55 -0.30 11.74 -23.49
N GLN A 56 0.47 10.66 -23.50
CA GLN A 56 0.02 9.34 -23.94
C GLN A 56 -0.52 8.49 -22.80
N LEU A 57 -0.33 8.92 -21.54
CA LEU A 57 -0.91 8.27 -20.39
C LEU A 57 -2.44 8.34 -20.43
N THR A 58 -3.09 7.26 -20.08
CA THR A 58 -4.56 7.14 -20.11
C THR A 58 -5.18 7.02 -18.72
N ALA A 59 -4.39 6.71 -17.70
CA ALA A 59 -4.79 6.71 -16.30
C ALA A 59 -3.56 6.79 -15.38
N VAL A 60 -3.81 7.12 -14.10
CA VAL A 60 -2.82 6.99 -13.02
C VAL A 60 -3.37 6.03 -11.98
N ALA A 61 -2.63 4.97 -11.64
CA ALA A 61 -2.92 4.10 -10.52
C ALA A 61 -2.00 4.43 -9.33
N VAL A 62 -2.49 4.35 -8.10
CA VAL A 62 -1.71 4.70 -6.91
C VAL A 62 -2.08 3.83 -5.72
N SER A 63 -1.09 3.39 -4.95
CA SER A 63 -1.33 2.70 -3.68
C SER A 63 -1.93 3.67 -2.65
N LEU A 64 -3.05 3.26 -2.03
CA LEU A 64 -3.81 4.08 -1.08
C LEU A 64 -3.48 3.78 0.38
N GLY A 65 -2.75 2.73 0.64
CA GLY A 65 -2.56 2.23 2.01
C GLY A 65 -3.31 0.92 2.28
N PRO A 66 -3.18 0.41 3.51
CA PRO A 66 -2.46 1.03 4.62
C PRO A 66 -0.93 1.04 4.41
N GLY A 67 -0.24 1.87 5.18
CA GLY A 67 1.22 2.01 5.12
C GLY A 67 1.73 3.30 5.75
N SER A 68 2.90 3.76 5.30
CA SER A 68 3.52 5.01 5.75
C SER A 68 2.63 6.22 5.49
N PHE A 69 2.21 6.91 6.54
CA PHE A 69 1.35 8.10 6.47
C PHE A 69 1.93 9.20 5.54
N THR A 70 3.22 9.50 5.69
CA THR A 70 3.91 10.49 4.85
C THR A 70 4.05 9.99 3.42
N GLY A 71 4.47 8.73 3.24
CA GLY A 71 4.65 8.13 1.93
C GLY A 71 3.35 8.14 1.10
N LEU A 72 2.25 7.70 1.70
CA LEU A 72 0.93 7.67 1.04
C LEU A 72 0.49 9.07 0.57
N ARG A 73 0.70 10.11 1.39
CA ARG A 73 0.34 11.48 1.01
C ARG A 73 1.18 12.01 -0.13
N ILE A 74 2.48 11.70 -0.16
CA ILE A 74 3.39 12.10 -1.25
C ILE A 74 2.98 11.40 -2.55
N GLY A 75 2.77 10.08 -2.53
CA GLY A 75 2.36 9.33 -3.72
C GLY A 75 1.01 9.75 -4.25
N LEU A 76 0.00 9.85 -3.38
CA LEU A 76 -1.35 10.26 -3.77
C LEU A 76 -1.37 11.72 -4.26
N GLY A 77 -0.62 12.62 -3.62
CA GLY A 77 -0.51 14.01 -4.06
C GLY A 77 0.07 14.13 -5.46
N ALA A 78 1.16 13.40 -5.75
CA ALA A 78 1.75 13.34 -7.09
C ALA A 78 0.79 12.72 -8.12
N ALA A 79 0.12 11.61 -7.77
CA ALA A 79 -0.85 10.95 -8.64
C ALA A 79 -2.04 11.87 -8.98
N LYS A 80 -2.60 12.55 -7.99
CA LYS A 80 -3.68 13.53 -8.19
C LYS A 80 -3.24 14.69 -9.08
N ALA A 81 -2.06 15.26 -8.84
CA ALA A 81 -1.55 16.37 -9.63
C ALA A 81 -1.37 15.97 -11.12
N ILE A 82 -0.85 14.78 -11.38
CA ILE A 82 -0.66 14.27 -12.75
C ILE A 82 -2.02 13.97 -13.40
N ALA A 83 -2.91 13.25 -12.72
CA ALA A 83 -4.23 12.89 -13.24
C ALA A 83 -5.07 14.14 -13.55
N TYR A 84 -5.07 15.12 -12.65
CA TYR A 84 -5.75 16.39 -12.84
C TYR A 84 -5.16 17.19 -13.99
N GLY A 85 -3.82 17.36 -14.03
CA GLY A 85 -3.13 18.15 -15.05
C GLY A 85 -3.23 17.56 -16.46
N LEU A 86 -3.41 16.26 -16.59
CA LEU A 86 -3.60 15.56 -17.87
C LEU A 86 -5.08 15.30 -18.20
N ASN A 87 -5.99 15.59 -17.30
CA ASN A 87 -7.41 15.29 -17.40
C ASN A 87 -7.69 13.81 -17.70
N ILE A 88 -7.01 12.92 -16.95
CA ILE A 88 -7.14 11.46 -17.06
C ILE A 88 -7.63 10.86 -15.72
N PRO A 89 -8.27 9.69 -15.74
CA PRO A 89 -8.75 9.04 -14.52
C PRO A 89 -7.62 8.67 -13.56
N ILE A 90 -7.94 8.66 -12.26
CA ILE A 90 -7.12 8.12 -11.18
C ILE A 90 -7.76 6.83 -10.65
N ILE A 91 -6.92 5.90 -10.21
CA ILE A 91 -7.37 4.59 -9.68
C ILE A 91 -6.60 4.31 -8.40
N GLY A 92 -7.32 4.24 -7.31
CA GLY A 92 -6.76 3.85 -6.02
C GLY A 92 -6.68 2.33 -5.86
N VAL A 93 -5.56 1.84 -5.37
CA VAL A 93 -5.32 0.41 -5.12
C VAL A 93 -4.91 0.23 -3.65
N PRO A 94 -5.61 -0.58 -2.84
CA PRO A 94 -5.13 -0.91 -1.50
C PRO A 94 -3.74 -1.54 -1.55
N THR A 95 -2.83 -1.10 -0.68
CA THR A 95 -1.44 -1.62 -0.65
C THR A 95 -1.40 -3.12 -0.40
N THR A 96 -2.28 -3.62 0.47
CA THR A 96 -2.38 -5.05 0.77
C THR A 96 -2.84 -5.87 -0.44
N GLU A 97 -3.73 -5.32 -1.26
CA GLU A 97 -4.15 -5.93 -2.53
C GLU A 97 -3.01 -5.92 -3.55
N ALA A 98 -2.31 -4.78 -3.72
CA ALA A 98 -1.16 -4.69 -4.61
C ALA A 98 -0.07 -5.72 -4.25
N LEU A 99 0.17 -5.96 -2.96
CA LEU A 99 1.07 -7.02 -2.51
C LEU A 99 0.57 -8.41 -2.87
N ALA A 100 -0.74 -8.65 -2.83
CA ALA A 100 -1.29 -9.95 -3.20
C ALA A 100 -1.14 -10.28 -4.70
N TRP A 101 -1.01 -9.28 -5.57
CA TRP A 101 -0.70 -9.44 -6.98
C TRP A 101 0.68 -10.04 -7.27
N HIS A 102 1.56 -10.21 -6.26
CA HIS A 102 2.81 -10.96 -6.43
C HIS A 102 2.57 -12.44 -6.77
N TYR A 103 1.46 -13.01 -6.32
CA TYR A 103 1.17 -14.43 -6.44
C TYR A 103 -0.20 -14.67 -7.08
N PRO A 104 -0.37 -14.37 -8.38
CA PRO A 104 -1.63 -14.57 -9.10
C PRO A 104 -1.82 -16.07 -9.45
N VAL A 105 -1.83 -16.92 -8.40
CA VAL A 105 -1.90 -18.38 -8.52
C VAL A 105 -3.06 -18.90 -7.68
N PRO A 106 -3.95 -19.75 -8.24
CA PRO A 106 -5.02 -20.37 -7.46
C PRO A 106 -4.46 -21.31 -6.37
N HIS A 107 -5.28 -21.59 -5.36
CA HIS A 107 -4.95 -22.48 -4.24
C HIS A 107 -3.80 -22.03 -3.32
N ILE A 108 -3.40 -20.76 -3.42
CA ILE A 108 -2.52 -20.13 -2.42
C ILE A 108 -3.30 -19.03 -1.70
N ARG A 109 -2.92 -18.77 -0.45
CA ARG A 109 -3.30 -17.53 0.26
C ARG A 109 -2.12 -16.58 0.28
N VAL A 110 -2.39 -15.31 0.12
CA VAL A 110 -1.39 -14.26 0.31
C VAL A 110 -1.79 -13.44 1.52
N ILE A 111 -0.88 -13.33 2.47
CA ILE A 111 -1.12 -12.57 3.70
C ILE A 111 -0.05 -11.49 3.80
N PRO A 112 -0.42 -10.20 3.62
CA PRO A 112 0.46 -9.07 3.83
C PRO A 112 0.84 -8.87 5.29
N PHE A 113 2.09 -8.47 5.53
CA PHE A 113 2.62 -8.03 6.82
C PHE A 113 3.24 -6.65 6.62
N ILE A 114 2.41 -5.61 6.68
CA ILE A 114 2.83 -4.20 6.53
C ILE A 114 2.96 -3.58 7.91
N ASP A 115 3.99 -2.78 8.12
CA ASP A 115 4.24 -2.12 9.41
C ASP A 115 3.07 -1.21 9.84
N ALA A 116 2.41 -1.58 10.94
CA ALA A 116 1.38 -0.78 11.60
C ALA A 116 1.90 -0.09 12.86
N GLN A 117 3.23 -0.02 13.01
CA GLN A 117 3.96 0.52 14.16
C GLN A 117 3.73 -0.24 15.49
N LYS A 118 4.62 0.01 16.46
CA LYS A 118 4.56 -0.59 17.80
C LYS A 118 4.52 -2.12 17.79
N GLY A 119 5.16 -2.75 16.79
CA GLY A 119 5.22 -4.21 16.66
C GLY A 119 3.99 -4.86 16.00
N ASN A 120 2.99 -4.06 15.63
CA ASN A 120 1.79 -4.52 14.94
C ASN A 120 1.98 -4.52 13.43
N VAL A 121 1.08 -5.24 12.73
CA VAL A 121 1.03 -5.32 11.28
C VAL A 121 -0.38 -5.05 10.76
N TYR A 122 -0.48 -4.39 9.60
CA TYR A 122 -1.70 -4.44 8.80
C TYR A 122 -1.70 -5.74 8.02
N SER A 123 -2.79 -6.50 8.13
CA SER A 123 -2.91 -7.80 7.50
C SER A 123 -4.34 -8.09 7.05
N ALA A 124 -4.47 -8.98 6.07
CA ALA A 124 -5.71 -9.55 5.57
C ALA A 124 -5.38 -10.82 4.80
N VAL A 125 -6.37 -11.64 4.49
CA VAL A 125 -6.19 -12.86 3.69
C VAL A 125 -6.67 -12.58 2.27
N TYR A 126 -5.82 -12.88 1.30
CA TYR A 126 -6.13 -12.75 -0.12
C TYR A 126 -6.01 -14.08 -0.85
N THR A 127 -6.73 -14.19 -1.94
CA THR A 127 -6.64 -15.32 -2.88
C THR A 127 -6.74 -14.83 -4.32
N TRP A 128 -6.23 -15.65 -5.25
CA TRP A 128 -6.44 -15.45 -6.68
C TRP A 128 -7.62 -16.28 -7.16
N GLN A 129 -8.62 -15.63 -7.71
CA GLN A 129 -9.82 -16.28 -8.21
C GLN A 129 -10.43 -15.50 -9.38
N GLY A 130 -10.72 -16.21 -10.48
CA GLY A 130 -11.39 -15.59 -11.63
C GLY A 130 -10.57 -14.52 -12.34
N GLY A 131 -9.23 -14.61 -12.32
CA GLY A 131 -8.35 -13.62 -12.94
C GLY A 131 -8.08 -12.38 -12.09
N GLU A 132 -8.49 -12.37 -10.82
CA GLU A 132 -8.40 -11.23 -9.92
C GLU A 132 -7.94 -11.63 -8.52
N VAL A 133 -7.32 -10.68 -7.82
CA VAL A 133 -7.08 -10.78 -6.38
C VAL A 133 -8.37 -10.48 -5.63
N LYS A 134 -8.77 -11.37 -4.73
CA LYS A 134 -9.94 -11.21 -3.86
C LYS A 134 -9.55 -11.24 -2.40
N ALA A 135 -10.04 -10.28 -1.63
CA ALA A 135 -9.94 -10.29 -0.19
C ALA A 135 -10.92 -11.32 0.40
N LEU A 136 -10.42 -12.20 1.26
CA LEU A 136 -11.22 -13.16 2.04
C LEU A 136 -11.52 -12.62 3.45
N SER A 137 -10.76 -11.64 3.91
CA SER A 137 -11.00 -10.92 5.17
C SER A 137 -10.76 -9.43 5.01
N PRO A 138 -11.37 -8.58 5.85
CA PRO A 138 -11.05 -7.16 5.88
C PRO A 138 -9.60 -6.94 6.34
N VAL A 139 -9.01 -5.82 5.90
CA VAL A 139 -7.70 -5.39 6.40
C VAL A 139 -7.88 -4.85 7.83
N GLN A 140 -7.08 -5.37 8.76
CA GLN A 140 -7.09 -4.99 10.16
C GLN A 140 -5.68 -4.85 10.72
N VAL A 141 -5.58 -4.29 11.93
CA VAL A 141 -4.33 -4.26 12.70
C VAL A 141 -4.28 -5.51 13.57
N TYR A 142 -3.19 -6.23 13.47
CA TYR A 142 -2.90 -7.42 14.27
C TYR A 142 -1.56 -7.27 14.98
N THR A 143 -1.40 -7.90 16.12
CA THR A 143 -0.07 -8.25 16.63
C THR A 143 0.57 -9.25 15.67
N LEU A 144 1.89 -9.40 15.75
CA LEU A 144 2.58 -10.34 14.89
C LEU A 144 2.09 -11.79 15.11
N ASP A 145 1.79 -12.15 16.36
CA ASP A 145 1.33 -13.50 16.71
C ASP A 145 -0.10 -13.78 16.23
N GLU A 146 -1.00 -12.80 16.32
CA GLU A 146 -2.34 -12.89 15.74
C GLU A 146 -2.28 -13.02 14.21
N ALA A 147 -1.39 -12.29 13.54
CA ALA A 147 -1.20 -12.42 12.09
C ALA A 147 -0.64 -13.80 11.70
N LEU A 148 0.23 -14.40 12.52
CA LEU A 148 0.68 -15.78 12.32
C LEU A 148 -0.45 -16.79 12.57
N GLU A 149 -1.35 -16.50 13.49
CA GLU A 149 -2.55 -17.34 13.71
C GLU A 149 -3.49 -17.30 12.50
N LEU A 150 -3.65 -16.15 11.84
CA LEU A 150 -4.36 -16.09 10.55
C LEU A 150 -3.74 -17.04 9.51
N CYS A 151 -2.41 -17.18 9.51
CA CYS A 151 -1.73 -18.12 8.60
C CYS A 151 -2.04 -19.58 8.97
N ARG A 152 -2.03 -19.93 10.28
CA ARG A 152 -2.33 -21.30 10.74
C ARG A 152 -3.76 -21.74 10.39
N GLN A 153 -4.69 -20.80 10.40
CA GLN A 153 -6.10 -21.07 10.08
C GLN A 153 -6.36 -21.36 8.59
N GLN A 154 -5.35 -21.16 7.72
CA GLN A 154 -5.53 -21.47 6.31
C GLN A 154 -5.21 -22.94 6.02
N ASP A 155 -6.06 -23.57 5.23
CA ASP A 155 -5.95 -24.97 4.78
C ASP A 155 -4.99 -25.19 3.60
N THR A 156 -4.36 -24.11 3.12
CA THR A 156 -3.47 -24.10 1.97
C THR A 156 -2.15 -23.39 2.28
N THR A 157 -1.20 -23.44 1.34
CA THR A 157 0.04 -22.67 1.41
C THR A 157 -0.24 -21.17 1.51
N VAL A 158 0.42 -20.50 2.45
CA VAL A 158 0.36 -19.08 2.68
C VAL A 158 1.67 -18.43 2.27
N MET A 159 1.61 -17.41 1.41
CA MET A 159 2.75 -16.59 1.02
C MET A 159 2.75 -15.29 1.86
N ALA A 160 3.81 -15.10 2.65
CA ALA A 160 3.99 -13.85 3.40
C ALA A 160 4.60 -12.77 2.50
N VAL A 161 4.01 -11.59 2.46
CA VAL A 161 4.50 -10.43 1.69
C VAL A 161 4.49 -9.15 2.54
N GLY A 162 5.25 -8.15 2.15
CA GLY A 162 5.31 -6.87 2.86
C GLY A 162 6.62 -6.67 3.62
N ASP A 163 6.83 -5.44 4.09
CA ASP A 163 8.10 -4.98 4.65
C ASP A 163 8.43 -5.58 6.03
N MET A 164 7.42 -6.09 6.76
CA MET A 164 7.65 -6.75 8.05
C MET A 164 8.11 -8.21 7.92
N VAL A 165 7.97 -8.83 6.75
CA VAL A 165 8.40 -10.22 6.52
C VAL A 165 9.90 -10.37 6.82
N GLN A 166 10.75 -9.57 6.18
CA GLN A 166 12.20 -9.63 6.40
C GLN A 166 12.60 -9.11 7.79
N LYS A 167 11.92 -8.08 8.28
CA LYS A 167 12.25 -7.47 9.58
C LYS A 167 11.91 -8.37 10.77
N LYS A 168 10.82 -9.16 10.68
CA LYS A 168 10.24 -9.85 11.84
C LYS A 168 10.04 -11.36 11.68
N LEU A 169 9.86 -11.87 10.45
CA LEU A 169 9.58 -13.27 10.23
C LEU A 169 10.83 -14.08 9.84
N ALA A 170 11.77 -13.49 9.10
CA ALA A 170 12.90 -14.22 8.53
C ALA A 170 13.76 -15.03 9.55
N ASN A 171 13.81 -14.56 10.80
CA ASN A 171 14.59 -15.19 11.88
C ASN A 171 13.74 -15.90 12.94
N ARG A 172 12.42 -16.03 12.74
CA ARG A 172 11.53 -16.74 13.68
C ARG A 172 11.61 -18.26 13.45
N GLN A 173 11.58 -19.02 14.55
CA GLN A 173 11.58 -20.49 14.52
C GLN A 173 10.20 -21.11 14.67
N ASP A 174 9.23 -20.33 15.17
CA ASP A 174 7.86 -20.75 15.49
C ASP A 174 6.86 -20.43 14.37
N LEU A 175 7.32 -20.42 13.13
CA LEU A 175 6.48 -20.14 11.97
C LEU A 175 5.48 -21.26 11.69
N PRO A 176 4.26 -20.94 11.23
CA PRO A 176 3.30 -21.95 10.77
C PRO A 176 3.87 -22.82 9.65
N ALA A 177 3.59 -24.13 9.69
CA ALA A 177 4.13 -25.09 8.71
C ALA A 177 3.67 -24.80 7.27
N ASN A 178 2.50 -24.19 7.10
CA ASN A 178 1.93 -23.80 5.82
C ASN A 178 2.42 -22.41 5.34
N LEU A 179 3.20 -21.67 6.16
CA LEU A 179 3.72 -20.33 5.81
C LEU A 179 5.03 -20.46 5.03
N GLN A 180 5.08 -19.79 3.90
CA GLN A 180 6.28 -19.64 3.09
C GLN A 180 6.77 -18.19 3.15
N ILE A 181 8.07 -18.00 3.38
CA ILE A 181 8.75 -16.71 3.32
C ILE A 181 9.48 -16.62 1.99
N PRO A 182 8.98 -15.83 1.03
CA PRO A 182 9.66 -15.66 -0.25
C PRO A 182 10.97 -14.87 -0.12
N PRO A 183 11.86 -14.94 -1.13
CA PRO A 183 13.04 -14.08 -1.19
C PRO A 183 12.67 -12.59 -1.13
N GLN A 184 13.59 -11.76 -0.61
CA GLN A 184 13.33 -10.34 -0.32
C GLN A 184 12.76 -9.55 -1.51
N HIS A 185 13.22 -9.79 -2.72
CA HIS A 185 12.75 -9.10 -3.92
C HIS A 185 11.29 -9.44 -4.30
N MET A 186 10.73 -10.52 -3.72
CA MET A 186 9.36 -10.99 -3.95
C MET A 186 8.37 -10.59 -2.84
N VAL A 187 8.82 -9.92 -1.79
CA VAL A 187 7.95 -9.54 -0.67
C VAL A 187 7.66 -8.03 -0.62
N MET A 188 8.45 -7.23 -1.33
CA MET A 188 8.33 -5.76 -1.27
C MET A 188 7.27 -5.24 -2.24
N PRO A 189 6.60 -4.13 -1.91
CA PRO A 189 5.66 -3.49 -2.83
C PRO A 189 6.33 -3.15 -4.18
N ARG A 190 5.57 -3.30 -5.26
CA ARG A 190 5.98 -2.99 -6.62
C ARG A 190 4.89 -2.23 -7.36
N ALA A 191 5.27 -1.15 -8.02
CA ALA A 191 4.32 -0.37 -8.82
C ALA A 191 3.76 -1.16 -10.02
N ALA A 192 4.48 -2.18 -10.52
CA ALA A 192 3.96 -3.11 -11.51
C ALA A 192 2.67 -3.79 -11.04
N ASN A 193 2.58 -4.18 -9.76
CA ASN A 193 1.39 -4.80 -9.20
C ASN A 193 0.24 -3.80 -9.06
N VAL A 194 0.55 -2.55 -8.67
CA VAL A 194 -0.43 -1.44 -8.66
C VAL A 194 -0.95 -1.19 -10.07
N ALA A 195 -0.07 -1.27 -11.09
CA ALA A 195 -0.47 -1.15 -12.50
C ALA A 195 -1.42 -2.28 -12.91
N MET A 196 -1.11 -3.53 -12.57
CA MET A 196 -1.99 -4.67 -12.93
C MET A 196 -3.37 -4.56 -12.29
N ALA A 197 -3.43 -4.24 -10.99
CA ALA A 197 -4.70 -3.98 -10.31
C ALA A 197 -5.44 -2.78 -10.92
N GLY A 198 -4.72 -1.71 -11.25
CA GLY A 198 -5.25 -0.51 -11.91
C GLY A 198 -5.83 -0.81 -13.30
N LEU A 199 -5.13 -1.57 -14.13
CA LEU A 199 -5.60 -1.98 -15.46
C LEU A 199 -6.85 -2.85 -15.37
N SER A 200 -6.90 -3.80 -14.42
CA SER A 200 -8.09 -4.62 -14.18
C SER A 200 -9.30 -3.76 -13.83
N ARG A 201 -9.13 -2.75 -12.96
CA ARG A 201 -10.20 -1.81 -12.59
C ARG A 201 -10.61 -0.90 -13.75
N LEU A 202 -9.63 -0.40 -14.50
CA LEU A 202 -9.87 0.46 -15.66
C LEU A 202 -10.70 -0.27 -16.73
N ALA A 203 -10.40 -1.55 -16.98
CA ALA A 203 -11.16 -2.39 -17.90
C ALA A 203 -12.64 -2.58 -17.47
N GLN A 204 -12.90 -2.48 -16.15
CA GLN A 204 -14.25 -2.55 -15.57
C GLN A 204 -14.90 -1.16 -15.40
N ALA A 205 -14.28 -0.09 -15.92
CA ALA A 205 -14.69 1.30 -15.73
C ALA A 205 -14.78 1.72 -14.25
N LYS A 206 -14.05 1.05 -13.34
CA LYS A 206 -13.94 1.38 -11.92
C LYS A 206 -12.82 2.39 -11.73
N VAL A 207 -13.16 3.66 -11.77
CA VAL A 207 -12.24 4.78 -11.56
C VAL A 207 -12.69 5.64 -10.40
N ASP A 208 -11.76 6.35 -9.79
CA ASP A 208 -12.01 7.19 -8.64
C ASP A 208 -12.06 8.67 -9.03
N SER A 209 -12.65 9.48 -8.16
CA SER A 209 -12.63 10.94 -8.28
C SER A 209 -11.28 11.48 -7.85
N VAL A 210 -10.61 12.24 -8.72
CA VAL A 210 -9.32 12.89 -8.40
C VAL A 210 -9.45 13.77 -7.16
N MET A 211 -10.58 14.45 -6.97
CA MET A 211 -10.77 15.36 -5.83
C MET A 211 -11.03 14.61 -4.52
N ASN A 212 -11.82 13.53 -4.56
CA ASN A 212 -12.33 12.85 -3.37
C ASN A 212 -11.51 11.63 -2.95
N LEU A 213 -10.55 11.17 -3.79
CA LEU A 213 -9.75 10.01 -3.44
C LEU A 213 -8.86 10.33 -2.22
N GLU A 214 -8.95 9.52 -1.18
CA GLU A 214 -8.22 9.69 0.07
C GLU A 214 -7.42 8.43 0.42
N PRO A 215 -6.33 8.57 1.21
CA PRO A 215 -5.61 7.40 1.71
C PRO A 215 -6.46 6.57 2.65
N ILE A 216 -6.23 5.27 2.66
CA ILE A 216 -6.87 4.34 3.61
C ILE A 216 -6.09 4.37 4.92
N TYR A 217 -6.64 5.07 5.92
CA TYR A 217 -6.12 5.11 7.28
C TYR A 217 -6.89 4.14 8.17
N ILE A 218 -6.34 2.94 8.41
CA ILE A 218 -6.93 1.98 9.36
C ILE A 218 -6.60 2.40 10.80
N ARG A 219 -5.44 3.04 11.00
CA ARG A 219 -5.02 3.60 12.28
C ARG A 219 -4.90 5.12 12.15
N ARG A 220 -5.34 5.83 13.18
CA ARG A 220 -5.17 7.29 13.25
C ARG A 220 -3.70 7.65 13.35
N SER A 221 -3.32 8.81 12.82
CA SER A 221 -1.95 9.30 12.92
C SER A 221 -1.54 9.54 14.38
N GLU A 222 -0.27 9.38 14.70
CA GLU A 222 0.23 9.71 16.05
C GLU A 222 -0.02 11.17 16.43
N ALA A 223 0.04 12.07 15.45
CA ALA A 223 -0.24 13.48 15.65
C ALA A 223 -1.69 13.74 16.07
N GLU A 224 -2.66 13.06 15.46
CA GLU A 224 -4.08 13.15 15.85
C GLU A 224 -4.31 12.59 17.25
N VAL A 225 -3.72 11.43 17.57
CA VAL A 225 -3.82 10.81 18.90
C VAL A 225 -3.20 11.71 19.97
N LEU A 226 -2.04 12.32 19.70
CA LEU A 226 -1.38 13.25 20.63
C LEU A 226 -2.17 14.56 20.76
N TRP A 227 -2.75 15.06 19.70
CA TRP A 227 -3.59 16.25 19.72
C TRP A 227 -4.85 16.02 20.57
N GLU A 228 -5.57 14.90 20.36
CA GLU A 228 -6.74 14.53 21.16
C GLU A 228 -6.39 14.40 22.65
N LYS A 229 -5.27 13.75 22.98
CA LYS A 229 -4.80 13.65 24.37
C LYS A 229 -4.49 15.01 24.99
N ARG A 230 -3.86 15.92 24.24
CA ARG A 230 -3.62 17.29 24.70
C ARG A 230 -4.92 18.05 24.91
N GLN A 231 -5.89 17.91 24.00
CA GLN A 231 -7.21 18.56 24.15
C GLN A 231 -7.99 18.02 25.35
N ALA A 232 -7.92 16.70 25.61
CA ALA A 232 -8.54 16.09 26.76
C ALA A 232 -7.91 16.62 28.07
N ALA A 233 -6.58 16.65 28.16
CA ALA A 233 -5.87 17.17 29.33
C ALA A 233 -6.15 18.66 29.58
N LEU A 234 -6.27 19.48 28.52
CA LEU A 234 -6.64 20.90 28.66
C LEU A 234 -8.09 21.08 29.17
N LYS A 235 -9.02 20.24 28.73
CA LYS A 235 -10.41 20.27 29.23
C LYS A 235 -10.49 19.85 30.69
N GLU A 236 -9.76 18.83 31.11
CA GLU A 236 -9.70 18.40 32.51
C GLU A 236 -9.08 19.49 33.41
N ALA A 237 -8.02 20.16 32.96
CA ALA A 237 -7.39 21.27 33.69
C ALA A 237 -8.33 22.48 33.81
N ALA A 238 -9.10 22.80 32.77
CA ALA A 238 -10.08 23.89 32.80
C ALA A 238 -11.29 23.58 33.70
N GLY A 239 -11.77 22.32 33.72
CA GLY A 239 -12.85 21.88 34.61
C GLY A 239 -12.49 21.92 36.10
N ASN A 240 -11.23 21.60 36.45
CA ASN A 240 -10.76 21.67 37.83
C ASN A 240 -10.53 23.10 38.36
N SER A 241 -10.34 24.08 37.49
CA SER A 241 -10.22 25.49 37.90
C SER A 241 -11.56 26.12 38.26
N ASP A 242 -12.66 25.70 37.61
CA ASP A 242 -14.00 26.20 37.91
C ASP A 242 -14.62 25.58 39.20
N GLU A 243 -14.12 24.44 39.67
CA GLU A 243 -14.53 23.83 40.95
C GLU A 243 -13.74 24.38 42.15
N ALA A 244 -12.56 24.96 41.93
CA ALA A 244 -11.71 25.54 42.99
C ALA A 244 -12.10 26.99 43.37
N GLU A 245 -12.95 27.66 42.57
CA GLU A 245 -13.45 29.02 42.83
C GLU A 245 -14.87 29.07 43.43
N LYS A 246 -15.45 27.93 43.80
CA LYS A 246 -16.73 27.82 44.52
C LYS A 246 -16.53 27.35 45.96
#